data_c18b790b87faf31022c68747502deb28
#
_entry.id   c18b790b87faf31022c68747502deb28
#
_cell.length_a   1.000
_cell.length_b   1.000
_cell.length_c   1.000
_cell.angle_alpha   90.00
_cell.angle_beta   90.00
_cell.angle_gamma   90.00
#
_symmetry.space_group_name_H-M   'P 1'
#
loop_
_entity.id
_entity.type
_entity.pdbx_description
1 polymer ?
#
loop_
_entity_poly.entity_id
_entity_poly.type
_entity_poly.pdbx_seq_one_letter_code
_entity_poly.pdbx_strand_id
1 'polypeptide(L)'
;MRRHAAVLVAVTSLLTVLLPALAGPTPTAQATTHTAAGDWAFVQRELFEVPLTQFIRHRVTGDRWFDWTHDGCSAPLLGSTGRAYDFHHACIRHDFGYRNLKRLEHRYGSGRTYWNGTNRRRVDQQFLADMKAHCRARAFWLQPSCFLSAYTYYAAVRAVAGP
;
A
#
# COMPACT_ATOMS: atom_id res chain seq x y z
N MET A 1 14.39 -8.95 -89.68
CA MET A 1 13.17 -9.26 -89.04
C MET A 1 13.19 -8.80 -87.58
N ARG A 2 12.67 -7.61 -87.26
CA ARG A 2 12.67 -7.04 -85.91
C ARG A 2 11.25 -7.19 -85.35
N ARG A 3 11.09 -7.94 -84.25
CA ARG A 3 9.80 -8.06 -83.55
C ARG A 3 9.75 -7.04 -82.46
N HIS A 4 8.82 -6.09 -82.53
CA HIS A 4 8.57 -5.14 -81.46
C HIS A 4 7.61 -5.83 -80.43
N ALA A 5 8.05 -5.96 -79.18
CA ALA A 5 7.18 -6.36 -78.09
C ALA A 5 6.60 -5.11 -77.43
N ALA A 6 5.28 -5.02 -77.43
CA ALA A 6 4.54 -3.97 -76.73
C ALA A 6 4.43 -4.32 -75.27
N VAL A 7 4.89 -3.43 -74.40
CA VAL A 7 4.74 -3.55 -72.93
C VAL A 7 3.45 -2.82 -72.54
N LEU A 8 2.50 -3.57 -72.06
CA LEU A 8 1.26 -3.05 -71.45
C LEU A 8 1.55 -2.69 -69.98
N VAL A 9 1.48 -1.39 -69.69
CA VAL A 9 1.56 -0.91 -68.29
C VAL A 9 0.15 -0.88 -67.71
N ALA A 10 -0.13 -1.78 -66.77
CA ALA A 10 -1.37 -1.79 -66.00
C ALA A 10 -1.26 -0.80 -64.83
N VAL A 11 -2.04 0.26 -64.86
CA VAL A 11 -2.17 1.24 -63.76
C VAL A 11 -3.20 0.71 -62.76
N THR A 12 -2.77 0.17 -61.65
CA THR A 12 -3.62 -0.21 -60.52
C THR A 12 -3.88 0.99 -59.64
N SER A 13 -5.08 1.55 -59.70
CA SER A 13 -5.54 2.60 -58.78
C SER A 13 -5.84 2.01 -57.39
N LEU A 14 -5.01 2.34 -56.39
CA LEU A 14 -5.31 2.03 -54.97
C LEU A 14 -6.40 3.01 -54.50
N LEU A 15 -7.58 2.51 -54.24
CA LEU A 15 -8.65 3.22 -53.52
C LEU A 15 -8.31 3.12 -52.02
N THR A 16 -7.77 4.19 -51.41
CA THR A 16 -7.63 4.30 -49.95
C THR A 16 -8.97 4.63 -49.33
N VAL A 17 -9.60 3.63 -48.70
CA VAL A 17 -10.80 3.81 -47.89
C VAL A 17 -10.39 4.38 -46.55
N LEU A 18 -10.64 5.68 -46.30
CA LEU A 18 -10.54 6.29 -44.96
C LEU A 18 -11.75 5.77 -44.14
N LEU A 19 -11.47 4.85 -43.20
CA LEU A 19 -12.41 4.53 -42.13
C LEU A 19 -12.40 5.65 -41.09
N PRO A 20 -13.56 6.25 -40.70
CA PRO A 20 -13.60 7.14 -39.55
C PRO A 20 -13.35 6.33 -38.30
N ALA A 21 -12.35 6.74 -37.54
CA ALA A 21 -12.06 6.20 -36.21
C ALA A 21 -13.26 6.56 -35.30
N LEU A 22 -14.04 5.56 -34.91
CA LEU A 22 -15.04 5.70 -33.85
C LEU A 22 -14.29 5.97 -32.54
N ALA A 23 -14.23 7.23 -32.15
CA ALA A 23 -13.74 7.60 -30.80
C ALA A 23 -14.74 7.00 -29.79
N GLY A 24 -14.33 5.90 -29.15
CA GLY A 24 -15.08 5.33 -28.03
C GLY A 24 -15.15 6.34 -26.88
N PRO A 25 -16.17 6.24 -26.00
CA PRO A 25 -16.29 7.11 -24.85
C PRO A 25 -14.99 7.01 -24.00
N THR A 26 -14.34 8.14 -23.79
CA THR A 26 -13.20 8.25 -22.85
C THR A 26 -13.67 7.80 -21.47
N PRO A 27 -12.95 6.89 -20.78
CA PRO A 27 -13.31 6.51 -19.43
C PRO A 27 -13.22 7.76 -18.54
N THR A 28 -14.36 8.29 -18.13
CA THR A 28 -14.46 9.29 -17.08
C THR A 28 -13.92 8.67 -15.81
N ALA A 29 -12.85 9.22 -15.26
CA ALA A 29 -12.35 8.84 -13.94
C ALA A 29 -13.49 9.06 -12.94
N GLN A 30 -14.11 7.97 -12.49
CA GLN A 30 -15.11 8.05 -11.43
C GLN A 30 -14.40 8.53 -10.17
N ALA A 31 -14.81 9.69 -9.66
CA ALA A 31 -14.38 10.17 -8.36
C ALA A 31 -14.75 9.09 -7.33
N THR A 32 -13.76 8.57 -6.62
CA THR A 32 -13.96 7.57 -5.55
C THR A 32 -14.81 8.24 -4.47
N THR A 33 -16.07 7.82 -4.33
CA THR A 33 -16.96 8.34 -3.28
C THR A 33 -16.54 7.71 -1.96
N HIS A 34 -15.97 8.51 -1.06
CA HIS A 34 -15.60 8.08 0.28
C HIS A 34 -16.84 7.92 1.15
N THR A 35 -16.96 6.77 1.80
CA THR A 35 -18.02 6.44 2.75
C THR A 35 -17.40 5.79 3.98
N ALA A 36 -18.11 5.85 5.11
CA ALA A 36 -17.64 5.23 6.36
C ALA A 36 -17.30 3.73 6.18
N ALA A 37 -18.15 2.98 5.49
CA ALA A 37 -17.94 1.54 5.25
C ALA A 37 -16.79 1.29 4.25
N GLY A 38 -16.71 2.07 3.17
CA GLY A 38 -15.65 1.93 2.16
C GLY A 38 -14.27 2.28 2.71
N ASP A 39 -14.19 3.39 3.44
CA ASP A 39 -12.92 3.83 4.06
C ASP A 39 -12.47 2.86 5.16
N TRP A 40 -13.40 2.33 5.95
CA TRP A 40 -13.10 1.30 6.91
C TRP A 40 -12.56 0.03 6.24
N ALA A 41 -13.23 -0.45 5.20
CA ALA A 41 -12.80 -1.62 4.44
C ALA A 41 -11.41 -1.42 3.82
N PHE A 42 -11.14 -0.23 3.26
CA PHE A 42 -9.83 0.12 2.73
C PHE A 42 -8.74 0.02 3.81
N VAL A 43 -8.94 0.66 4.97
CA VAL A 43 -7.96 0.64 6.06
C VAL A 43 -7.73 -0.79 6.58
N GLN A 44 -8.80 -1.60 6.72
CA GLN A 44 -8.67 -3.01 7.14
C GLN A 44 -7.85 -3.83 6.14
N ARG A 45 -8.10 -3.67 4.84
CA ARG A 45 -7.35 -4.35 3.78
C ARG A 45 -5.88 -3.99 3.80
N GLU A 46 -5.55 -2.70 3.84
CA GLU A 46 -4.14 -2.23 3.85
C GLU A 46 -3.39 -2.70 5.10
N LEU A 47 -4.07 -2.79 6.24
CA LEU A 47 -3.46 -3.23 7.48
C LEU A 47 -3.24 -4.74 7.55
N PHE A 48 -4.24 -5.55 7.14
CA PHE A 48 -4.28 -6.96 7.52
C PHE A 48 -4.25 -7.94 6.35
N GLU A 49 -4.56 -7.51 5.14
CA GLU A 49 -4.68 -8.41 3.98
C GLU A 49 -3.56 -8.20 2.96
N VAL A 50 -3.11 -6.95 2.79
CA VAL A 50 -2.07 -6.60 1.84
C VAL A 50 -0.69 -7.00 2.39
N PRO A 51 0.15 -7.73 1.62
CA PRO A 51 1.53 -7.99 2.01
C PRO A 51 2.30 -6.69 2.27
N LEU A 52 3.20 -6.68 3.27
CA LEU A 52 3.92 -5.47 3.69
C LEU A 52 4.66 -4.80 2.52
N THR A 53 5.28 -5.57 1.64
CA THR A 53 5.98 -5.04 0.46
C THR A 53 5.04 -4.35 -0.54
N GLN A 54 3.80 -4.83 -0.66
CA GLN A 54 2.77 -4.22 -1.49
C GLN A 54 2.21 -2.96 -0.82
N PHE A 55 1.95 -3.00 0.48
CA PHE A 55 1.56 -1.83 1.27
C PHE A 55 2.54 -0.65 1.08
N ILE A 56 3.85 -0.91 1.14
CA ILE A 56 4.88 0.13 0.93
C ILE A 56 4.80 0.73 -0.48
N ARG A 57 4.45 -0.06 -1.51
CA ARG A 57 4.21 0.47 -2.87
C ARG A 57 2.94 1.33 -2.93
N HIS A 58 1.86 0.88 -2.29
CA HIS A 58 0.59 1.63 -2.23
C HIS A 58 0.78 3.00 -1.58
N ARG A 59 1.64 3.11 -0.57
CA ARG A 59 1.96 4.37 0.10
C ARG A 59 2.44 5.46 -0.87
N VAL A 60 3.19 5.10 -1.92
CA VAL A 60 3.78 6.07 -2.86
C VAL A 60 2.71 6.71 -3.74
N THR A 61 1.68 5.96 -4.13
CA THR A 61 0.58 6.38 -5.02
C THR A 61 -0.76 6.40 -4.32
N GLY A 62 -0.77 6.27 -3.00
CA GLY A 62 -1.98 6.11 -2.20
C GLY A 62 -2.90 7.32 -2.23
N ASP A 63 -4.19 7.05 -2.07
CA ASP A 63 -5.21 8.06 -2.00
C ASP A 63 -4.93 9.04 -0.83
N ARG A 64 -4.83 10.34 -1.14
CA ARG A 64 -4.58 11.41 -0.16
C ARG A 64 -5.70 11.61 0.85
N TRP A 65 -6.81 10.98 0.66
CA TRP A 65 -7.89 10.92 1.65
C TRP A 65 -7.44 10.25 2.94
N PHE A 66 -6.55 9.25 2.84
CA PHE A 66 -5.93 8.57 3.96
C PHE A 66 -4.61 9.25 4.39
N ASP A 67 -4.21 9.00 5.62
CA ASP A 67 -2.96 9.51 6.17
C ASP A 67 -1.84 8.49 5.96
N TRP A 68 -0.95 8.77 5.04
CA TRP A 68 0.22 7.96 4.71
C TRP A 68 1.51 8.48 5.38
N THR A 69 1.39 9.52 6.22
CA THR A 69 2.55 10.06 6.95
C THR A 69 2.97 9.09 8.05
N HIS A 70 4.24 9.13 8.39
CA HIS A 70 4.82 8.30 9.44
C HIS A 70 6.00 9.06 10.08
N ASP A 71 6.29 8.72 11.32
CA ASP A 71 7.49 9.16 12.05
C ASP A 71 8.45 8.00 12.33
N GLY A 72 8.12 6.83 11.79
CA GLY A 72 8.88 5.60 11.96
C GLY A 72 8.77 5.04 13.38
N CYS A 73 9.72 4.19 13.76
CA CYS A 73 9.80 3.72 15.15
C CYS A 73 10.46 4.80 16.01
N SER A 74 9.72 5.85 16.36
CA SER A 74 10.18 6.98 17.16
C SER A 74 10.17 6.70 18.68
N ALA A 75 10.26 5.41 19.08
CA ALA A 75 10.44 5.09 20.49
C ALA A 75 11.76 5.70 21.00
N PRO A 76 11.73 6.48 22.07
CA PRO A 76 12.95 7.03 22.66
C PRO A 76 13.90 5.87 22.95
N LEU A 77 15.14 5.96 22.48
CA LEU A 77 16.23 4.98 22.63
C LEU A 77 16.23 3.78 21.66
N LEU A 78 15.20 3.59 20.82
CA LEU A 78 15.15 2.47 19.87
C LEU A 78 14.91 3.03 18.47
N GLY A 79 15.90 3.04 17.59
CA GLY A 79 15.74 3.41 16.18
C GLY A 79 15.03 2.29 15.40
N SER A 80 14.50 2.58 14.22
CA SER A 80 13.84 1.58 13.37
C SER A 80 14.77 0.45 12.89
N THR A 81 16.09 0.64 12.99
CA THR A 81 17.12 -0.28 12.48
C THR A 81 18.15 -0.58 13.54
N GLY A 82 18.70 -1.79 13.50
CA GLY A 82 19.80 -2.26 14.34
C GLY A 82 20.61 -3.33 13.63
N ARG A 83 21.67 -3.81 14.25
CA ARG A 83 22.55 -4.84 13.64
C ARG A 83 21.79 -6.10 13.21
N ALA A 84 20.77 -6.51 13.97
CA ALA A 84 20.01 -7.74 13.71
C ALA A 84 18.68 -7.49 12.98
N TYR A 85 18.18 -6.27 12.89
CA TYR A 85 16.84 -5.99 12.41
C TYR A 85 16.75 -4.66 11.62
N ASP A 86 15.73 -4.60 10.78
CA ASP A 86 15.22 -3.38 10.14
C ASP A 86 13.69 -3.45 10.16
N PHE A 87 13.07 -2.72 11.08
CA PHE A 87 11.63 -2.69 11.25
C PHE A 87 10.97 -1.47 10.60
N HIS A 88 11.71 -0.69 9.82
CA HIS A 88 11.23 0.56 9.25
C HIS A 88 9.88 0.41 8.52
N HIS A 89 9.75 -0.59 7.66
CA HIS A 89 8.49 -0.83 6.93
C HIS A 89 7.35 -1.26 7.85
N ALA A 90 7.64 -2.07 8.87
CA ALA A 90 6.64 -2.45 9.86
C ALA A 90 6.14 -1.23 10.65
N CYS A 91 7.05 -0.32 11.03
CA CYS A 91 6.70 0.94 11.69
C CYS A 91 5.81 1.82 10.83
N ILE A 92 6.10 1.94 9.52
CA ILE A 92 5.26 2.72 8.59
C ILE A 92 3.83 2.18 8.56
N ARG A 93 3.64 0.86 8.50
CA ARG A 93 2.27 0.28 8.50
C ARG A 93 1.58 0.46 9.85
N HIS A 94 2.30 0.36 10.95
CA HIS A 94 1.78 0.63 12.28
C HIS A 94 1.28 2.07 12.41
N ASP A 95 2.09 3.05 11.98
CA ASP A 95 1.72 4.47 11.96
C ASP A 95 0.48 4.72 11.10
N PHE A 96 0.43 4.14 9.89
CA PHE A 96 -0.75 4.21 9.03
C PHE A 96 -2.01 3.72 9.77
N GLY A 97 -1.92 2.62 10.48
CA GLY A 97 -3.04 2.08 11.26
C GLY A 97 -3.53 3.05 12.32
N TYR A 98 -2.63 3.54 13.15
CA TYR A 98 -2.97 4.48 14.23
C TYR A 98 -3.56 5.78 13.70
N ARG A 99 -2.95 6.38 12.68
CA ARG A 99 -3.38 7.67 12.11
C ARG A 99 -4.73 7.54 11.43
N ASN A 100 -4.95 6.49 10.65
CA ASN A 100 -6.21 6.33 9.92
C ASN A 100 -7.36 5.85 10.82
N LEU A 101 -7.12 5.05 11.85
CA LEU A 101 -8.17 4.75 12.84
C LEU A 101 -8.64 6.01 13.58
N LYS A 102 -7.71 6.88 13.96
CA LYS A 102 -8.05 8.19 14.56
C LYS A 102 -8.79 9.10 13.57
N ARG A 103 -8.35 9.11 12.30
CA ARG A 103 -8.99 9.90 11.23
C ARG A 103 -10.42 9.42 10.93
N LEU A 104 -10.64 8.10 10.87
CA LEU A 104 -11.97 7.51 10.71
C LEU A 104 -12.86 7.83 11.91
N GLU A 105 -12.34 7.75 13.14
CA GLU A 105 -13.07 8.13 14.33
C GLU A 105 -13.52 9.59 14.28
N HIS A 106 -12.63 10.49 13.87
CA HIS A 106 -12.95 11.91 13.74
C HIS A 106 -14.00 12.20 12.66
N ARG A 107 -13.98 11.45 11.53
CA ARG A 107 -14.89 11.68 10.39
C ARG A 107 -16.26 11.02 10.57
N TYR A 108 -16.28 9.84 11.11
CA TYR A 108 -17.44 8.95 11.05
C TYR A 108 -17.82 8.33 12.41
N GLY A 109 -16.94 8.44 13.39
CA GLY A 109 -17.11 7.79 14.68
C GLY A 109 -18.05 8.58 15.61
N SER A 110 -18.54 7.87 16.62
CA SER A 110 -19.36 8.43 17.69
C SER A 110 -18.69 8.26 19.06
N GLY A 111 -17.36 8.24 19.10
CA GLY A 111 -16.55 8.23 20.31
C GLY A 111 -15.57 7.08 20.46
N ARG A 112 -15.87 5.86 20.05
CA ARG A 112 -14.96 4.69 20.08
C ARG A 112 -15.32 3.65 19.03
N THR A 113 -15.79 4.09 17.88
CA THR A 113 -16.18 3.20 16.78
C THR A 113 -14.97 2.59 16.10
N TYR A 114 -14.03 3.42 15.71
CA TYR A 114 -12.83 3.04 14.96
C TYR A 114 -11.58 3.06 15.84
N TRP A 115 -11.38 4.14 16.62
CA TRP A 115 -10.26 4.27 17.54
C TRP A 115 -10.65 3.76 18.92
N ASN A 116 -10.42 2.47 19.16
CA ASN A 116 -10.71 1.79 20.42
C ASN A 116 -9.63 0.76 20.76
N GLY A 117 -9.65 0.26 22.00
CA GLY A 117 -8.64 -0.68 22.51
C GLY A 117 -8.54 -1.99 21.73
N THR A 118 -9.65 -2.47 21.13
CA THR A 118 -9.66 -3.67 20.30
C THR A 118 -8.95 -3.44 18.97
N ASN A 119 -9.32 -2.40 18.24
CA ASN A 119 -8.70 -2.07 16.96
C ASN A 119 -7.24 -1.71 17.11
N ARG A 120 -6.89 -0.93 18.16
CA ARG A 120 -5.50 -0.65 18.50
C ARG A 120 -4.71 -1.93 18.71
N ARG A 121 -5.21 -2.88 19.52
CA ARG A 121 -4.56 -4.16 19.76
C ARG A 121 -4.32 -4.93 18.45
N ARG A 122 -5.28 -4.93 17.53
CA ARG A 122 -5.12 -5.59 16.22
C ARG A 122 -3.98 -4.97 15.41
N VAL A 123 -3.87 -3.64 15.40
CA VAL A 123 -2.75 -2.94 14.73
C VAL A 123 -1.41 -3.31 15.36
N ASP A 124 -1.32 -3.33 16.69
CA ASP A 124 -0.11 -3.72 17.41
C ASP A 124 0.28 -5.19 17.14
N GLN A 125 -0.71 -6.09 17.05
CA GLN A 125 -0.49 -7.50 16.70
C GLN A 125 0.02 -7.65 15.27
N GLN A 126 -0.52 -6.86 14.32
CA GLN A 126 -0.02 -6.83 12.95
C GLN A 126 1.42 -6.32 12.89
N PHE A 127 1.72 -5.27 13.64
CA PHE A 127 3.10 -4.77 13.78
C PHE A 127 4.07 -5.85 14.26
N LEU A 128 3.70 -6.59 15.31
CA LEU A 128 4.49 -7.73 15.77
C LEU A 128 4.63 -8.81 14.69
N ALA A 129 3.56 -9.10 13.96
CA ALA A 129 3.58 -10.10 12.88
C ALA A 129 4.55 -9.70 11.75
N ASP A 130 4.56 -8.44 11.35
CA ASP A 130 5.46 -7.91 10.34
C ASP A 130 6.93 -7.97 10.79
N MET A 131 7.23 -7.56 12.01
CA MET A 131 8.57 -7.66 12.58
C MET A 131 9.04 -9.11 12.67
N LYS A 132 8.17 -10.03 13.07
CA LYS A 132 8.49 -11.47 13.13
C LYS A 132 8.73 -12.06 11.74
N ALA A 133 7.98 -11.63 10.73
CA ALA A 133 8.21 -12.04 9.34
C ALA A 133 9.60 -11.58 8.86
N HIS A 134 9.96 -10.33 9.15
CA HIS A 134 11.30 -9.81 8.89
C HIS A 134 12.38 -10.65 9.61
N CYS A 135 12.20 -10.96 10.90
CA CYS A 135 13.18 -11.74 11.66
C CYS A 135 13.40 -13.15 11.10
N ARG A 136 12.33 -13.83 10.62
CA ARG A 136 12.46 -15.16 9.98
C ARG A 136 13.29 -15.12 8.70
N ALA A 137 13.33 -14.00 8.00
CA ALA A 137 14.14 -13.81 6.79
C ALA A 137 15.60 -13.46 7.08
N ARG A 138 15.98 -13.24 8.34
CA ARG A 138 17.38 -12.96 8.73
C ARG A 138 18.19 -14.25 8.81
N ALA A 139 19.51 -14.13 8.69
CA ALA A 139 20.45 -15.24 8.98
C ALA A 139 20.16 -15.84 10.37
N PHE A 140 20.19 -17.17 10.49
CA PHE A 140 19.70 -17.88 11.68
C PHE A 140 20.35 -17.41 13.00
N TRP A 141 21.63 -17.01 12.97
CA TRP A 141 22.33 -16.51 14.15
C TRP A 141 21.89 -15.10 14.58
N LEU A 142 21.22 -14.35 13.73
CA LEU A 142 20.65 -13.03 14.04
C LEU A 142 19.21 -13.12 14.53
N GLN A 143 18.51 -14.23 14.25
CA GLN A 143 17.10 -14.37 14.56
C GLN A 143 16.77 -14.19 16.05
N PRO A 144 17.50 -14.78 17.00
CA PRO A 144 17.17 -14.62 18.43
C PRO A 144 17.18 -13.16 18.87
N SER A 145 18.20 -12.39 18.51
CA SER A 145 18.29 -10.97 18.87
C SER A 145 17.26 -10.12 18.12
N CYS A 146 16.93 -10.47 16.86
CA CYS A 146 15.87 -9.84 16.10
C CYS A 146 14.50 -10.06 16.77
N PHE A 147 14.16 -11.28 17.16
CA PHE A 147 12.90 -11.57 17.86
C PHE A 147 12.82 -10.87 19.21
N LEU A 148 13.92 -10.83 19.98
CA LEU A 148 13.95 -10.08 21.23
C LEU A 148 13.61 -8.60 20.98
N SER A 149 14.23 -7.98 19.97
CA SER A 149 13.91 -6.61 19.57
C SER A 149 12.43 -6.48 19.19
N ALA A 150 11.87 -7.38 18.37
CA ALA A 150 10.48 -7.33 17.97
C ALA A 150 9.51 -7.34 19.17
N TYR A 151 9.76 -8.19 20.16
CA TYR A 151 8.95 -8.23 21.37
C TYR A 151 9.12 -6.98 22.24
N THR A 152 10.34 -6.40 22.30
CA THR A 152 10.59 -5.14 23.00
C THR A 152 9.78 -3.99 22.37
N TYR A 153 9.79 -3.88 21.04
CA TYR A 153 8.98 -2.87 20.34
C TYR A 153 7.48 -3.07 20.58
N TYR A 154 7.01 -4.31 20.48
CA TYR A 154 5.61 -4.63 20.76
C TYR A 154 5.22 -4.25 22.19
N ALA A 155 6.04 -4.61 23.19
CA ALA A 155 5.80 -4.22 24.58
C ALA A 155 5.76 -2.69 24.75
N ALA A 156 6.66 -1.97 24.11
CA ALA A 156 6.71 -0.52 24.15
C ALA A 156 5.44 0.12 23.59
N VAL A 157 4.97 -0.27 22.39
CA VAL A 157 3.74 0.29 21.82
C VAL A 157 2.50 -0.09 22.64
N ARG A 158 2.50 -1.26 23.32
CA ARG A 158 1.41 -1.66 24.22
C ARG A 158 1.41 -0.87 25.53
N ALA A 159 2.57 -0.43 26.01
CA ALA A 159 2.70 0.35 27.24
C ALA A 159 2.33 1.83 27.05
N VAL A 160 2.54 2.38 25.85
CA VAL A 160 2.30 3.81 25.58
C VAL A 160 0.88 4.00 25.07
N ALA A 161 0.24 5.00 25.61
CA ALA A 161 -1.02 5.62 25.26
C ALA A 161 -1.93 4.94 24.20
N GLY A 162 -3.06 4.51 24.64
CA GLY A 162 -4.18 4.15 23.79
C GLY A 162 -5.49 4.77 24.29
N PRO A 163 -6.57 4.53 23.57
CA PRO A 163 -7.89 4.81 24.12
C PRO A 163 -8.17 3.93 25.31
#